data_32487d6e66c73135ed2734e5b3050f66
#
_entry.id   32487d6e66c73135ed2734e5b3050f66
#
_cell.length_a   1.000
_cell.length_b   1.000
_cell.length_c   1.000
_cell.angle_alpha   90.00
_cell.angle_beta   90.00
_cell.angle_gamma   90.00
#
_symmetry.space_group_name_H-M   'P 1'
#
loop_
_entity.id
_entity.type
_entity.pdbx_description
1 polymer ?
#
loop_
_entity_poly.entity_id
_entity_poly.type
_entity_poly.pdbx_seq_one_letter_code
_entity_poly.pdbx_strand_id
1 'polypeptide(L)'
;MEMKYAIHIGVNVCDEGLSIAHVGPIVIHGRSRIGKNLRIHVGVNIGANGGEPPKLGDNVYIGPGAKLFGNITIADGCSIGANAVVNKSCLDKNSILVGVPAHVIGSKKRI
;
A
#
# COMPACT_ATOMS: atom_id res chain seq x y z
N MET A 1 18.35 -13.57 13.12
CA MET A 1 18.93 -13.10 11.87
C MET A 1 18.86 -11.58 11.81
N GLU A 2 19.96 -10.97 11.61
CA GLU A 2 19.97 -9.54 11.41
C GLU A 2 19.58 -9.23 9.96
N MET A 3 18.63 -8.33 9.81
CA MET A 3 18.20 -7.91 8.47
C MET A 3 18.96 -6.67 8.07
N LYS A 4 19.66 -6.76 6.99
CA LYS A 4 20.36 -5.62 6.43
C LYS A 4 19.39 -4.50 6.05
N TYR A 5 18.21 -4.87 5.64
CA TYR A 5 17.13 -3.94 5.29
C TYR A 5 15.89 -4.34 6.09
N ALA A 6 15.23 -3.38 6.71
CA ALA A 6 14.07 -3.63 7.56
C ALA A 6 12.82 -3.84 6.70
N ILE A 7 12.69 -5.02 6.13
CA ILE A 7 11.52 -5.42 5.35
C ILE A 7 10.74 -6.44 6.16
N HIS A 8 9.51 -6.09 6.52
CA HIS A 8 8.62 -6.94 7.30
C HIS A 8 7.32 -7.13 6.54
N ILE A 9 7.21 -8.27 5.89
CA ILE A 9 6.00 -8.67 5.17
C ILE A 9 5.63 -10.05 5.67
N GLY A 10 4.41 -10.18 6.21
CA GLY A 10 3.94 -11.45 6.74
C GLY A 10 3.80 -12.51 5.66
N VAL A 11 3.80 -13.77 6.09
CA VAL A 11 3.58 -14.91 5.20
C VAL A 11 2.15 -14.82 4.62
N ASN A 12 2.03 -14.99 3.32
CA ASN A 12 0.74 -14.99 2.60
C ASN A 12 -0.03 -13.67 2.69
N VAL A 13 0.65 -12.56 2.98
CA VAL A 13 0.01 -11.24 2.99
C VAL A 13 -0.19 -10.73 1.57
N CYS A 14 0.84 -10.82 0.76
CA CYS A 14 0.79 -10.39 -0.63
C CYS A 14 0.57 -11.58 -1.56
N ASP A 15 -0.32 -11.41 -2.52
CA ASP A 15 -0.51 -12.37 -3.58
C ASP A 15 0.67 -12.31 -4.55
N GLU A 16 0.62 -13.06 -5.64
CA GLU A 16 1.72 -13.14 -6.59
C GLU A 16 2.06 -11.79 -7.21
N GLY A 17 3.27 -11.66 -7.71
CA GLY A 17 3.69 -10.48 -8.48
C GLY A 17 4.13 -9.29 -7.65
N LEU A 18 4.44 -9.48 -6.38
CA LEU A 18 4.98 -8.40 -5.56
C LEU A 18 6.27 -7.86 -6.18
N SER A 19 6.33 -6.53 -6.31
CA SER A 19 7.51 -5.83 -6.84
C SER A 19 7.93 -4.74 -5.87
N ILE A 20 9.19 -4.80 -5.44
CA ILE A 20 9.80 -3.80 -4.56
C ILE A 20 10.81 -3.03 -5.40
N ALA A 21 10.53 -1.74 -5.66
CA ALA A 21 11.35 -0.93 -6.56
C ALA A 21 12.76 -0.69 -6.03
N HIS A 22 12.87 -0.49 -4.71
CA HIS A 22 14.16 -0.30 -4.05
C HIS A 22 14.17 -1.05 -2.75
N VAL A 23 15.30 -1.65 -2.41
CA VAL A 23 15.44 -2.35 -1.14
C VAL A 23 15.61 -1.34 -0.02
N GLY A 24 14.82 -1.47 1.04
CA GLY A 24 14.86 -0.56 2.19
C GLY A 24 13.73 -0.87 3.17
N PRO A 25 13.54 -0.03 4.19
CA PRO A 25 12.52 -0.28 5.20
C PRO A 25 11.12 -0.33 4.61
N ILE A 26 10.43 -1.44 4.83
CA ILE A 26 9.04 -1.65 4.45
C ILE A 26 8.40 -2.48 5.56
N VAL A 27 7.23 -2.06 6.02
CA VAL A 27 6.48 -2.79 7.04
C VAL A 27 5.05 -2.97 6.55
N ILE A 28 4.62 -4.23 6.48
CA ILE A 28 3.24 -4.57 6.14
C ILE A 28 2.69 -5.45 7.25
N HIS A 29 1.59 -5.02 7.85
CA HIS A 29 0.95 -5.76 8.94
C HIS A 29 0.59 -7.18 8.48
N GLY A 30 0.86 -8.18 9.34
CA GLY A 30 0.71 -9.59 8.96
C GLY A 30 -0.71 -10.03 8.64
N ARG A 31 -1.72 -9.28 9.07
CA ARG A 31 -3.13 -9.57 8.74
C ARG A 31 -3.66 -8.78 7.56
N SER A 32 -2.84 -7.94 6.94
CA SER A 32 -3.26 -7.24 5.73
C SER A 32 -3.57 -8.23 4.62
N ARG A 33 -4.46 -7.83 3.72
CA ARG A 33 -4.77 -8.59 2.51
C ARG A 33 -4.42 -7.74 1.32
N ILE A 34 -3.54 -8.25 0.49
CA ILE A 34 -3.01 -7.50 -0.65
C ILE A 34 -3.11 -8.38 -1.88
N GLY A 35 -3.75 -7.86 -2.91
CA GLY A 35 -3.94 -8.58 -4.15
C GLY A 35 -2.66 -8.75 -4.96
N LYS A 36 -2.82 -9.07 -6.22
CA LYS A 36 -1.71 -9.38 -7.13
C LYS A 36 -1.00 -8.12 -7.59
N ASN A 37 0.29 -8.28 -7.91
CA ASN A 37 1.10 -7.27 -8.58
C ASN A 37 1.21 -5.97 -7.79
N LEU A 38 1.30 -6.05 -6.46
CA LEU A 38 1.62 -4.88 -5.65
C LEU A 38 2.99 -4.36 -6.05
N ARG A 39 3.06 -3.06 -6.29
CA ARG A 39 4.34 -2.38 -6.49
C ARG A 39 4.55 -1.38 -5.36
N ILE A 40 5.66 -1.52 -4.66
CA ILE A 40 5.90 -0.81 -3.41
C ILE A 40 7.33 -0.25 -3.39
N HIS A 41 7.50 0.85 -2.69
CA HIS A 41 8.79 1.50 -2.51
C HIS A 41 9.22 1.50 -1.04
N VAL A 42 10.44 1.92 -0.81
CA VAL A 42 11.03 2.03 0.52
C VAL A 42 10.22 2.99 1.43
N GLY A 43 10.20 2.68 2.70
CA GLY A 43 9.57 3.55 3.71
C GLY A 43 8.06 3.41 3.81
N VAL A 44 7.45 2.50 3.07
CA VAL A 44 6.02 2.25 3.14
C VAL A 44 5.69 1.51 4.43
N ASN A 45 4.60 1.91 5.06
CA ASN A 45 4.08 1.26 6.25
C ASN A 45 2.58 1.01 6.06
N ILE A 46 2.18 -0.25 6.16
CA ILE A 46 0.78 -0.65 6.12
C ILE A 46 0.46 -1.27 7.47
N GLY A 47 -0.36 -0.58 8.26
CA GLY A 47 -0.59 -0.96 9.64
C GLY A 47 -2.04 -0.91 10.08
N ALA A 48 -2.32 -1.59 11.17
CA ALA A 48 -3.59 -1.50 11.86
C ALA A 48 -3.60 -0.26 12.77
N ASN A 49 -4.79 0.25 13.02
CA ASN A 49 -4.99 1.34 13.97
C ASN A 49 -6.02 0.88 14.98
N GLY A 50 -5.61 -0.08 15.82
CA GLY A 50 -6.46 -0.65 16.86
C GLY A 50 -7.51 -1.64 16.37
N GLY A 51 -7.54 -1.96 15.09
CA GLY A 51 -8.50 -2.87 14.49
C GLY A 51 -7.90 -3.63 13.33
N GLU A 52 -8.69 -3.87 12.29
CA GLU A 52 -8.23 -4.57 11.11
C GLU A 52 -7.25 -3.72 10.30
N PRO A 53 -6.21 -4.33 9.72
CA PRO A 53 -5.31 -3.61 8.83
C PRO A 53 -5.92 -3.41 7.44
N PRO A 54 -5.28 -2.59 6.60
CA PRO A 54 -5.77 -2.32 5.25
C PRO A 54 -5.88 -3.56 4.36
N LYS A 55 -6.82 -3.49 3.43
CA LYS A 55 -6.99 -4.45 2.34
C LYS A 55 -6.81 -3.73 1.02
N LEU A 56 -5.93 -4.24 0.19
CA LEU A 56 -5.60 -3.65 -1.11
C LEU A 56 -5.99 -4.62 -2.22
N GLY A 57 -6.55 -4.08 -3.29
CA GLY A 57 -6.86 -4.87 -4.48
C GLY A 57 -5.62 -5.19 -5.32
N ASP A 58 -5.85 -5.54 -6.57
CA ASP A 58 -4.79 -5.91 -7.51
C ASP A 58 -4.18 -4.67 -8.16
N ASN A 59 -2.91 -4.77 -8.54
CA ASN A 59 -2.22 -3.73 -9.31
C ASN A 59 -2.17 -2.37 -8.62
N VAL A 60 -2.05 -2.36 -7.30
CA VAL A 60 -1.92 -1.13 -6.51
C VAL A 60 -0.47 -0.69 -6.52
N TYR A 61 -0.25 0.60 -6.69
CA TYR A 61 1.06 1.22 -6.60
C TYR A 61 1.14 2.06 -5.34
N ILE A 62 2.22 1.91 -4.56
CA ILE A 62 2.44 2.68 -3.34
C ILE A 62 3.80 3.36 -3.42
N GLY A 63 3.79 4.69 -3.45
CA GLY A 63 5.00 5.49 -3.54
C GLY A 63 5.82 5.47 -2.25
N PRO A 64 7.09 5.91 -2.32
CA PRO A 64 7.98 5.85 -1.17
C PRO A 64 7.46 6.67 0.00
N GLY A 65 7.62 6.10 1.20
CA GLY A 65 7.24 6.77 2.44
C GLY A 65 5.76 6.84 2.74
N ALA A 66 4.90 6.28 1.89
CA ALA A 66 3.45 6.31 2.14
C ALA A 66 3.07 5.46 3.35
N LYS A 67 2.03 5.88 4.04
CA LYS A 67 1.51 5.21 5.23
C LYS A 67 0.02 4.93 5.03
N LEU A 68 -0.38 3.68 5.23
CA LEU A 68 -1.78 3.27 5.15
C LEU A 68 -2.17 2.64 6.48
N PHE A 69 -3.25 3.13 7.07
CA PHE A 69 -3.65 2.70 8.41
C PHE A 69 -5.13 2.38 8.51
N GLY A 70 -5.41 1.34 9.28
CA GLY A 70 -6.75 1.07 9.75
C GLY A 70 -7.54 0.19 8.82
N ASN A 71 -8.80 0.00 9.15
CA ASN A 71 -9.71 -0.86 8.40
C ASN A 71 -10.20 -0.14 7.15
N ILE A 72 -9.32 -0.06 6.17
CA ILE A 72 -9.61 0.59 4.89
C ILE A 72 -9.46 -0.41 3.75
N THR A 73 -10.16 -0.12 2.66
CA THR A 73 -10.07 -0.91 1.43
C THR A 73 -9.66 0.00 0.29
N ILE A 74 -8.63 -0.41 -0.44
CA ILE A 74 -8.13 0.31 -1.62
C ILE A 74 -8.45 -0.53 -2.85
N ALA A 75 -9.18 0.03 -3.78
CA ALA A 75 -9.62 -0.67 -4.98
C ALA A 75 -8.45 -0.99 -5.93
N ASP A 76 -8.71 -1.88 -6.88
CA ASP A 76 -7.71 -2.27 -7.87
C ASP A 76 -7.17 -1.07 -8.66
N GLY A 77 -5.90 -1.13 -8.97
CA GLY A 77 -5.25 -0.17 -9.85
C GLY A 77 -5.00 1.20 -9.26
N CYS A 78 -5.29 1.42 -7.98
CA CYS A 78 -5.05 2.71 -7.35
C CYS A 78 -3.56 2.99 -7.22
N SER A 79 -3.20 4.27 -7.27
CA SER A 79 -1.84 4.75 -7.05
C SER A 79 -1.81 5.67 -5.85
N ILE A 80 -0.91 5.41 -4.93
CA ILE A 80 -0.75 6.20 -3.73
C ILE A 80 0.58 6.96 -3.84
N GLY A 81 0.51 8.28 -3.77
CA GLY A 81 1.67 9.13 -3.95
C GLY A 81 2.66 9.03 -2.81
N ALA A 82 3.88 9.50 -3.08
CA ALA A 82 4.96 9.50 -2.09
C ALA A 82 4.53 10.27 -0.83
N ASN A 83 4.86 9.70 0.33
CA ASN A 83 4.59 10.29 1.66
C ASN A 83 3.11 10.55 1.95
N ALA A 84 2.19 10.02 1.17
CA ALA A 84 0.77 10.15 1.47
C ALA A 84 0.41 9.36 2.73
N VAL A 85 -0.56 9.85 3.47
CA VAL A 85 -1.10 9.16 4.64
C VAL A 85 -2.55 8.81 4.36
N VAL A 86 -2.82 7.54 4.14
CA VAL A 86 -4.15 7.05 3.75
C VAL A 86 -4.83 6.46 4.97
N ASN A 87 -5.92 7.07 5.38
CA ASN A 87 -6.71 6.62 6.54
C ASN A 87 -8.20 6.44 6.21
N LYS A 88 -8.56 6.50 4.94
CA LYS A 88 -9.91 6.26 4.47
C LYS A 88 -9.89 5.36 3.26
N SER A 89 -10.95 4.57 3.10
CA SER A 89 -11.09 3.69 1.95
C SER A 89 -11.23 4.45 0.65
N CYS A 90 -10.73 3.86 -0.42
CA CYS A 90 -10.95 4.33 -1.78
C CYS A 90 -11.49 3.17 -2.60
N LEU A 91 -12.76 3.23 -2.98
CA LEU A 91 -13.44 2.12 -3.64
C LEU A 91 -13.51 2.27 -5.16
N ASP A 92 -13.06 3.40 -5.67
CA ASP A 92 -13.04 3.64 -7.13
C ASP A 92 -11.72 3.16 -7.71
N LYS A 93 -11.79 2.25 -8.66
CA LYS A 93 -10.60 1.69 -9.30
C LYS A 93 -9.78 2.75 -10.01
N ASN A 94 -8.48 2.53 -10.05
CA ASN A 94 -7.52 3.37 -10.77
C ASN A 94 -7.44 4.82 -10.27
N SER A 95 -7.85 5.07 -9.05
CA SER A 95 -7.75 6.40 -8.44
C SER A 95 -6.31 6.75 -8.06
N ILE A 96 -6.02 8.03 -8.05
CA ILE A 96 -4.74 8.57 -7.61
C ILE A 96 -4.96 9.31 -6.30
N LEU A 97 -4.29 8.87 -5.24
CA LEU A 97 -4.42 9.44 -3.90
C LEU A 97 -3.11 10.12 -3.51
N VAL A 98 -3.20 11.35 -3.02
CA VAL A 98 -2.02 12.09 -2.54
C VAL A 98 -2.39 12.89 -1.30
N GLY A 99 -1.37 13.23 -0.52
CA GLY A 99 -1.49 14.18 0.57
C GLY A 99 -1.56 13.55 1.96
N VAL A 100 -1.64 14.43 2.96
CA VAL A 100 -1.73 14.10 4.39
C VAL A 100 -2.84 14.94 5.01
N PRO A 101 -4.03 14.38 5.26
CA PRO A 101 -4.50 13.05 4.87
C PRO A 101 -4.66 12.93 3.35
N ALA A 102 -4.53 11.71 2.85
CA ALA A 102 -4.63 11.49 1.41
C ALA A 102 -6.06 11.66 0.91
N HIS A 103 -6.16 12.18 -0.30
CA HIS A 103 -7.44 12.32 -0.99
C HIS A 103 -7.25 12.06 -2.47
N VAL A 104 -8.34 11.74 -3.15
CA VAL A 104 -8.32 11.43 -4.57
C VAL A 104 -8.19 12.72 -5.36
N ILE A 105 -7.18 12.78 -6.23
CA ILE A 105 -6.96 13.93 -7.12
C ILE A 105 -7.31 13.63 -8.57
N GLY A 106 -7.56 12.38 -8.89
CA GLY A 106 -7.88 11.99 -10.25
C GLY A 106 -7.86 10.49 -10.41
N SER A 107 -7.89 10.04 -11.64
CA SER A 107 -7.79 8.61 -11.93
C SER A 107 -6.86 8.38 -13.11
N LYS A 108 -6.28 7.19 -13.16
CA LYS A 108 -5.43 6.79 -14.27
C LYS A 108 -6.31 6.39 -15.44
N LYS A 109 -6.07 7.00 -16.60
CA LYS A 109 -6.77 6.60 -17.81
C LYS A 109 -6.02 5.46 -18.47
N ARG A 110 -6.78 4.49 -18.94
CA ARG A 110 -6.24 3.46 -19.81
C ARG A 110 -6.48 3.87 -21.25
N ILE A 111 -5.45 3.76 -22.01
CA ILE A 111 -5.52 4.01 -23.44
C ILE A 111 -5.48 2.67 -24.15
#